data_54fc608402052cb99268004e85e9a5a5
#
_entry.id   54fc608402052cb99268004e85e9a5a5
#
_cell.length_a   1.000
_cell.length_b   1.000
_cell.length_c   1.000
_cell.angle_alpha   90.00
_cell.angle_beta   90.00
_cell.angle_gamma   90.00
#
_symmetry.space_group_name_H-M   'P 1'
#
loop_
_entity.id
_entity.type
_entity.pdbx_description
1 polymer ?
#
loop_
_entity_poly.entity_id
_entity_poly.type
_entity_poly.pdbx_seq_one_letter_code
_entity_poly.pdbx_strand_id
1 'polypeptide(L)'
;MVIFALKYIDEIAGRLKIFKLLVNDRCEYDEFERQIGTEGSYSSELVTIQTRLQEISDGKLLPKEKFRNITPKKELVKKYEIKTRHLRVYLFHEEKTGRIIVCGGKKTTQQKDLSHFRRIKKEYFNR
;
A
#
# COMPACT_ATOMS: atom_id res chain seq x y z
N MET A 1 -9.15 9.22 -19.88
CA MET A 1 -7.90 8.44 -19.80
C MET A 1 -7.32 8.54 -18.41
N VAL A 2 -6.90 7.41 -17.85
CA VAL A 2 -6.25 7.39 -16.53
C VAL A 2 -4.73 7.41 -16.74
N ILE A 3 -4.07 8.35 -16.07
CA ILE A 3 -2.63 8.49 -16.14
C ILE A 3 -2.03 8.02 -14.81
N PHE A 4 -1.13 7.03 -14.88
CA PHE A 4 -0.44 6.52 -13.70
C PHE A 4 1.01 6.99 -13.67
N ALA A 5 1.49 7.31 -12.48
CA ALA A 5 2.89 7.63 -12.24
C ALA A 5 3.32 7.03 -10.90
N LEU A 6 4.62 6.91 -10.70
CA LEU A 6 5.18 6.35 -9.47
C LEU A 6 6.04 7.41 -8.80
N LYS A 7 5.90 7.51 -7.48
CA LYS A 7 6.73 8.38 -6.65
C LYS A 7 7.57 7.51 -5.72
N TYR A 8 8.88 7.59 -5.85
CA TYR A 8 9.79 6.84 -4.99
C TYR A 8 9.75 7.40 -3.56
N ILE A 9 9.80 6.51 -2.58
CA ILE A 9 9.83 6.92 -1.16
C ILE A 9 11.28 6.92 -0.71
N ASP A 10 11.90 8.10 -0.71
CA ASP A 10 13.32 8.26 -0.35
C ASP A 10 13.61 7.87 1.09
N GLU A 11 12.65 8.06 1.98
CA GLU A 11 12.81 7.80 3.42
C GLU A 11 12.88 6.31 3.75
N ILE A 12 12.48 5.45 2.79
CA ILE A 12 12.54 4.00 2.96
C ILE A 12 13.65 3.47 2.06
N ALA A 13 14.79 3.16 2.67
CA ALA A 13 15.95 2.68 1.95
C ALA A 13 16.27 1.24 2.36
N GLY A 14 16.11 0.31 1.43
CA GLY A 14 16.38 -1.11 1.64
C GLY A 14 16.61 -1.81 0.32
N ARG A 15 16.66 -3.14 0.35
CA ARG A 15 16.90 -3.96 -0.83
C ARG A 15 15.76 -3.88 -1.83
N LEU A 16 14.53 -3.75 -1.34
CA LEU A 16 13.33 -3.72 -2.15
C LEU A 16 12.81 -2.28 -2.21
N LYS A 17 12.72 -1.74 -3.42
CA LYS A 17 12.23 -0.37 -3.62
C LYS A 17 10.73 -0.29 -3.38
N ILE A 18 10.30 0.79 -2.74
CA ILE A 18 8.89 1.04 -2.46
C ILE A 18 8.47 2.39 -3.06
N PHE A 19 7.38 2.36 -3.81
CA PHE A 19 6.83 3.54 -4.50
C PHE A 19 5.41 3.79 -4.03
N LYS A 20 4.97 5.03 -4.19
CA LYS A 20 3.55 5.40 -4.07
C LYS A 20 2.98 5.56 -5.47
N LEU A 21 1.76 5.08 -5.68
CA LEU A 21 1.07 5.24 -6.95
C LEU A 21 0.37 6.60 -7.00
N LEU A 22 0.57 7.32 -8.12
CA LEU A 22 -0.23 8.49 -8.43
C LEU A 22 -1.21 8.12 -9.54
N VAL A 23 -2.47 8.52 -9.33
CA VAL A 23 -3.55 8.32 -10.29
C VAL A 23 -4.03 9.70 -10.69
N ASN A 24 -3.80 10.11 -11.94
CA ASN A 24 -4.10 11.46 -12.42
C ASN A 24 -3.52 12.52 -11.48
N ASP A 25 -2.23 12.37 -11.13
CA ASP A 25 -1.46 13.25 -10.25
C ASP A 25 -1.90 13.25 -8.78
N ARG A 26 -2.85 12.40 -8.39
CA ARG A 26 -3.26 12.27 -7.00
C ARG A 26 -2.62 11.03 -6.37
N CYS A 27 -2.11 11.18 -5.16
CA CYS A 27 -1.61 10.07 -4.36
C CYS A 27 -2.61 9.75 -3.25
N GLU A 28 -3.35 8.65 -3.42
CA GLU A 28 -4.37 8.25 -2.44
C GLU A 28 -3.76 7.88 -1.10
N TYR A 29 -2.56 7.31 -1.10
CA TYR A 29 -1.87 6.98 0.14
C TYR A 29 -1.50 8.24 0.93
N ASP A 30 -1.02 9.30 0.26
CA ASP A 30 -0.72 10.57 0.94
C ASP A 30 -1.99 11.19 1.51
N GLU A 31 -3.12 11.10 0.81
CA GLU A 31 -4.40 11.58 1.28
C GLU A 31 -4.85 10.81 2.52
N PHE A 32 -4.66 9.51 2.53
CA PHE A 32 -4.93 8.65 3.66
C PHE A 32 -4.10 9.05 4.89
N GLU A 33 -2.79 9.23 4.71
CA GLU A 33 -1.91 9.64 5.81
C GLU A 33 -2.34 10.98 6.40
N ARG A 34 -2.66 11.94 5.55
CA ARG A 34 -3.11 13.26 5.98
C ARG A 34 -4.41 13.19 6.75
N GLN A 35 -5.37 12.41 6.26
CA GLN A 35 -6.67 12.25 6.93
C GLN A 35 -6.50 11.62 8.31
N ILE A 36 -5.74 10.55 8.42
CA ILE A 36 -5.51 9.87 9.69
C ILE A 36 -4.75 10.78 10.66
N GLY A 37 -3.74 11.50 10.17
CA GLY A 37 -2.98 12.45 10.98
C GLY A 37 -3.84 13.58 11.51
N THR A 38 -4.75 14.11 10.69
CA THR A 38 -5.66 15.19 11.06
C THR A 38 -6.67 14.74 12.11
N GLU A 39 -7.24 13.55 11.95
CA GLU A 39 -8.18 12.98 12.92
C GLU A 39 -7.51 12.69 14.26
N GLY A 40 -6.24 12.26 14.25
CA GLY A 40 -5.42 12.06 15.44
C GLY A 40 -5.59 10.75 16.17
N SER A 41 -6.75 10.13 16.12
CA SER A 41 -7.06 8.93 16.92
C SER A 41 -6.11 7.74 16.64
N TYR A 42 -5.65 7.61 15.40
CA TYR A 42 -4.78 6.50 15.00
C TYR A 42 -3.43 6.95 14.48
N SER A 43 -2.99 8.15 14.85
CA SER A 43 -1.72 8.72 14.37
C SER A 43 -0.52 7.82 14.67
N SER A 44 -0.50 7.17 15.85
CA SER A 44 0.60 6.28 16.23
C SER A 44 0.68 5.07 15.30
N GLU A 45 -0.43 4.65 14.72
CA GLU A 45 -0.44 3.52 13.78
C GLU A 45 0.22 3.89 12.46
N LEU A 46 0.24 5.17 12.08
CA LEU A 46 0.98 5.61 10.88
C LEU A 46 2.48 5.37 11.06
N VAL A 47 3.00 5.62 12.27
CA VAL A 47 4.40 5.33 12.58
C VAL A 47 4.68 3.84 12.45
N THR A 48 3.76 3.01 12.94
CA THR A 48 3.85 1.56 12.82
C THR A 48 3.89 1.13 11.34
N ILE A 49 3.05 1.73 10.51
CA ILE A 49 3.02 1.45 9.07
C ILE A 49 4.37 1.81 8.44
N GLN A 50 4.95 2.97 8.78
CA GLN A 50 6.26 3.37 8.27
C GLN A 50 7.34 2.36 8.65
N THR A 51 7.32 1.89 9.90
CA THR A 51 8.26 0.87 10.37
C THR A 51 8.11 -0.43 9.57
N ARG A 52 6.89 -0.84 9.31
CA ARG A 52 6.64 -2.06 8.53
C ARG A 52 7.07 -1.92 7.08
N LEU A 53 6.88 -0.76 6.48
CA LEU A 53 7.37 -0.51 5.13
C LEU A 53 8.89 -0.62 5.07
N GLN A 54 9.59 -0.10 6.08
CA GLN A 54 11.04 -0.25 6.15
C GLN A 54 11.44 -1.73 6.30
N GLU A 55 10.75 -2.47 7.14
CA GLU A 55 11.00 -3.90 7.33
C GLU A 55 10.77 -4.69 6.02
N ILE A 56 9.70 -4.37 5.30
CA ILE A 56 9.40 -4.97 3.99
C ILE A 56 10.52 -4.65 3.00
N SER A 57 10.96 -3.41 2.97
CA SER A 57 12.05 -2.98 2.09
C SER A 57 13.36 -3.72 2.41
N ASP A 58 13.60 -4.00 3.68
CA ASP A 58 14.77 -4.72 4.15
C ASP A 58 14.68 -6.23 3.90
N GLY A 59 13.54 -6.72 3.42
CA GLY A 59 13.34 -8.14 3.14
C GLY A 59 13.00 -8.98 4.34
N LYS A 60 12.57 -8.37 5.44
CA LYS A 60 12.17 -9.11 6.64
C LYS A 60 10.85 -9.83 6.43
N LEU A 61 10.74 -11.02 7.00
CA LEU A 61 9.49 -11.77 7.01
C LEU A 61 8.64 -11.31 8.19
N LEU A 62 7.40 -10.89 7.90
CA LEU A 62 6.48 -10.41 8.91
C LEU A 62 5.33 -11.41 9.09
N PRO A 63 4.79 -11.55 10.33
CA PRO A 63 3.62 -12.41 10.56
C PRO A 63 2.39 -11.91 9.79
N LYS A 64 1.47 -12.82 9.51
CA LYS A 64 0.22 -12.52 8.78
C LYS A 64 -0.60 -11.40 9.43
N GLU A 65 -0.51 -11.26 10.74
CA GLU A 65 -1.24 -10.23 11.49
C GLU A 65 -0.72 -8.84 11.18
N LYS A 66 0.49 -8.75 10.64
CA LYS A 66 1.14 -7.47 10.32
C LYS A 66 1.19 -7.21 8.82
N PHE A 67 1.46 -8.24 8.02
CA PHE A 67 1.63 -8.12 6.58
C PHE A 67 1.19 -9.42 5.92
N ARG A 68 0.14 -9.36 5.11
CA ARG A 68 -0.48 -10.55 4.55
C ARG A 68 -0.50 -10.51 3.03
N ASN A 69 -0.18 -11.65 2.42
CA ASN A 69 -0.38 -11.86 0.99
C ASN A 69 -1.87 -12.14 0.76
N ILE A 70 -2.53 -11.29 -0.01
CA ILE A 70 -3.96 -11.39 -0.31
C ILE A 70 -4.21 -11.72 -1.78
N THR A 71 -3.19 -12.27 -2.45
CA THR A 71 -3.29 -12.61 -3.86
C THR A 71 -4.24 -13.79 -4.06
N PRO A 72 -5.30 -13.65 -4.89
CA PRO A 72 -6.15 -14.80 -5.23
C PRO A 72 -5.34 -15.86 -5.96
N LYS A 73 -5.78 -17.11 -5.87
CA LYS A 73 -5.19 -18.20 -6.64
C LYS A 73 -5.24 -17.85 -8.12
N LYS A 74 -4.22 -18.21 -8.87
CA LYS A 74 -4.09 -18.00 -10.32
C LYS A 74 -3.76 -16.57 -10.75
N GLU A 75 -3.71 -15.60 -9.82
CA GLU A 75 -3.20 -14.28 -10.17
C GLU A 75 -1.68 -14.26 -10.07
N LEU A 76 -1.01 -13.73 -11.10
CA LEU A 76 0.44 -13.66 -11.15
C LEU A 76 0.99 -12.48 -10.35
N VAL A 77 0.28 -11.35 -10.35
CA VAL A 77 0.70 -10.15 -9.64
C VAL A 77 0.37 -10.29 -8.17
N LYS A 78 1.40 -10.25 -7.32
CA LYS A 78 1.22 -10.39 -5.88
C LYS A 78 0.64 -9.14 -5.28
N LYS A 79 -0.37 -9.30 -4.43
CA LYS A 79 -1.05 -8.23 -3.69
C LYS A 79 -0.89 -8.45 -2.20
N TYR A 80 -0.68 -7.38 -1.47
CA TYR A 80 -0.40 -7.43 -0.04
C TYR A 80 -1.21 -6.40 0.74
N GLU A 81 -1.42 -6.72 2.01
CA GLU A 81 -2.11 -5.85 2.94
C GLU A 81 -1.24 -5.66 4.18
N ILE A 82 -0.94 -4.42 4.54
CA ILE A 82 -0.32 -4.09 5.83
C ILE A 82 -1.45 -3.86 6.81
N LYS A 83 -1.36 -4.48 7.98
CA LYS A 83 -2.40 -4.42 9.00
C LYS A 83 -1.86 -3.82 10.29
N THR A 84 -2.57 -2.83 10.82
CA THR A 84 -2.44 -2.42 12.20
C THR A 84 -3.79 -2.68 12.88
N ARG A 85 -3.92 -2.29 14.12
CA ARG A 85 -5.17 -2.58 14.86
C ARG A 85 -6.40 -1.98 14.16
N HIS A 86 -6.28 -0.76 13.61
CA HIS A 86 -7.41 -0.02 13.03
C HIS A 86 -7.22 0.36 11.56
N LEU A 87 -6.02 0.21 11.03
CA LEU A 87 -5.70 0.68 9.67
C LEU A 87 -5.29 -0.47 8.76
N ARG A 88 -5.49 -0.24 7.45
CA ARG A 88 -5.08 -1.16 6.38
C ARG A 88 -4.42 -0.36 5.27
N VAL A 89 -3.32 -0.91 4.72
CA VAL A 89 -2.64 -0.31 3.57
C VAL A 89 -2.47 -1.40 2.51
N TYR A 90 -2.77 -1.07 1.27
CA TYR A 90 -2.75 -2.04 0.16
C TYR A 90 -1.68 -1.70 -0.85
N LEU A 91 -0.92 -2.71 -1.23
CA LEU A 91 0.17 -2.58 -2.19
C LEU A 91 0.28 -3.84 -3.04
N PHE A 92 0.89 -3.69 -4.22
CA PHE A 92 1.19 -4.83 -5.08
C PHE A 92 2.66 -4.83 -5.47
N HIS A 93 3.13 -5.96 -6.00
CA HIS A 93 4.51 -6.10 -6.45
C HIS A 93 4.57 -6.09 -7.97
N GLU A 94 5.47 -5.27 -8.52
CA GLU A 94 5.79 -5.26 -9.93
C GLU A 94 7.25 -5.70 -10.09
N GLU A 95 7.46 -6.79 -10.83
CA GLU A 95 8.76 -7.47 -10.93
C GLU A 95 9.95 -6.55 -11.21
N LYS A 96 9.79 -5.64 -12.17
CA LYS A 96 10.89 -4.77 -12.60
C LYS A 96 11.00 -3.48 -11.80
N THR A 97 10.04 -3.19 -10.95
CA THR A 97 9.94 -1.91 -10.24
C THR A 97 10.14 -2.08 -8.75
N GLY A 98 9.31 -2.92 -8.11
CA GLY A 98 9.30 -3.11 -6.67
C GLY A 98 7.88 -3.13 -6.12
N ARG A 99 7.72 -2.70 -4.88
CA ARG A 99 6.41 -2.64 -4.22
C ARG A 99 5.77 -1.28 -4.49
N ILE A 100 4.48 -1.29 -4.83
CA ILE A 100 3.74 -0.07 -5.18
C ILE A 100 2.55 0.06 -4.23
N ILE A 101 2.57 1.10 -3.39
CA ILE A 101 1.47 1.38 -2.46
C ILE A 101 0.39 2.12 -3.22
N VAL A 102 -0.85 1.61 -3.16
CA VAL A 102 -1.98 2.21 -3.86
C VAL A 102 -2.81 3.09 -2.95
N CYS A 103 -3.24 2.56 -1.82
CA CYS A 103 -4.18 3.26 -0.95
C CYS A 103 -4.16 2.69 0.45
N GLY A 104 -4.84 3.38 1.36
CA GLY A 104 -5.05 2.91 2.71
C GLY A 104 -6.44 3.28 3.19
N GLY A 105 -6.85 2.73 4.32
CA GLY A 105 -8.13 3.00 4.92
C GLY A 105 -8.23 2.41 6.31
N LYS A 106 -9.39 2.61 6.92
CA LYS A 106 -9.69 2.04 8.23
C LYS A 106 -10.22 0.61 8.08
N LYS A 107 -10.01 -0.20 9.10
CA LYS A 107 -10.55 -1.56 9.15
C LYS A 107 -12.05 -1.59 8.84
N THR A 108 -12.79 -0.57 9.27
CA THR A 108 -14.24 -0.47 9.10
C THR A 108 -14.69 -0.33 7.64
N THR A 109 -13.80 0.13 6.75
CA THR A 109 -14.11 0.28 5.32
C THR A 109 -13.32 -0.70 4.46
N GLN A 110 -12.82 -1.77 5.05
CA GLN A 110 -11.90 -2.71 4.40
C GLN A 110 -12.44 -3.29 3.09
N GLN A 111 -13.70 -3.70 3.05
CA GLN A 111 -14.28 -4.30 1.83
C GLN A 111 -14.32 -3.32 0.66
N LYS A 112 -14.73 -2.10 0.93
CA LYS A 112 -14.80 -1.03 -0.07
C LYS A 112 -13.40 -0.70 -0.59
N ASP A 113 -12.45 -0.53 0.33
CA ASP A 113 -11.08 -0.16 -0.03
C ASP A 113 -10.38 -1.28 -0.80
N LEU A 114 -10.64 -2.52 -0.43
CA LEU A 114 -10.06 -3.66 -1.12
C LEU A 114 -10.58 -3.79 -2.55
N SER A 115 -11.88 -3.55 -2.75
CA SER A 115 -12.48 -3.54 -4.10
C SER A 115 -11.89 -2.44 -4.96
N HIS A 116 -11.71 -1.25 -4.39
CA HIS A 116 -11.08 -0.11 -5.06
C HIS A 116 -9.63 -0.43 -5.44
N PHE A 117 -8.87 -1.00 -4.51
CA PHE A 117 -7.48 -1.40 -4.73
C PHE A 117 -7.38 -2.39 -5.90
N ARG A 118 -8.24 -3.40 -5.92
CA ARG A 118 -8.24 -4.40 -7.00
C ARG A 118 -8.54 -3.77 -8.36
N ARG A 119 -9.47 -2.82 -8.40
CA ARG A 119 -9.82 -2.11 -9.63
C ARG A 119 -8.64 -1.28 -10.14
N ILE A 120 -8.00 -0.51 -9.27
CA ILE A 120 -6.85 0.33 -9.63
C ILE A 120 -5.69 -0.55 -10.12
N LYS A 121 -5.40 -1.63 -9.43
CA LYS A 121 -4.33 -2.56 -9.84
C LYS A 121 -4.62 -3.12 -11.23
N LYS A 122 -5.85 -3.50 -11.50
CA LYS A 122 -6.24 -4.03 -12.82
C LYS A 122 -6.04 -2.99 -13.91
N GLU A 123 -6.49 -1.76 -13.67
CA GLU A 123 -6.33 -0.66 -14.64
C GLU A 123 -4.84 -0.36 -14.88
N TYR A 124 -4.03 -0.39 -13.83
CA TYR A 124 -2.58 -0.15 -13.94
C TYR A 124 -1.92 -1.16 -14.88
N PHE A 125 -2.24 -2.44 -14.74
CA PHE A 125 -1.63 -3.49 -15.58
C PHE A 125 -2.26 -3.59 -16.98
N ASN A 126 -3.41 -2.97 -17.20
CA ASN A 126 -4.06 -2.95 -18.50
C ASN A 126 -3.83 -1.65 -19.29
N ARG A 127 -2.97 -0.76 -18.80
CA ARG A 127 -2.69 0.50 -19.51
C ARG A 127 -1.87 0.32 -20.78
#